data_e45b27dd5e939b81be5dd1789a333b71
#
_entry.id   e45b27dd5e939b81be5dd1789a333b71
#
_cell.length_a   1.000
_cell.length_b   1.000
_cell.length_c   1.000
_cell.angle_alpha   90.00
_cell.angle_beta   90.00
_cell.angle_gamma   90.00
#
_symmetry.space_group_name_H-M   'P 1'
#
loop_
_entity.id
_entity.type
_entity.pdbx_description
1 polymer ?
#
loop_
_entity_poly.entity_id
_entity_poly.type
_entity_poly.pdbx_seq_one_letter_code
_entity_poly.pdbx_strand_id
1 'polypeptide(L)'
;MLKVSRAGYYKWLNRVPSESEKRLRRLMELIHEVYESVQGIYGYRRITIYLNYYRNAKVNHKCIQRLMKLMGLKAVIRKKRYRYKSNTEEYTAANILNREFKKEYEPMALLLTDITELKYGKGDKAYLSAVLDYGTKKIVAYQISKQNNNQIVKDTFDQIKRKIIPTKTMIHSDRGFQYTSHFFKHFIEEGQITHSMSRPGRCIDNGPIESFWGTLKEEVYRLYHFKTYESLFEKVEEYIQFYNKKRISLSMGLKIPA
;
A
#
# COMPACT_ATOMS: atom_id res chain seq x y z
N MET A 1 25.27 -37.06 -29.03
CA MET A 1 26.50 -37.51 -28.36
C MET A 1 27.20 -36.31 -27.74
N LEU A 2 27.43 -36.29 -26.46
CA LEU A 2 28.18 -35.21 -25.76
C LEU A 2 29.66 -35.32 -26.17
N LYS A 3 30.23 -34.27 -26.78
CA LYS A 3 31.66 -34.23 -27.18
C LYS A 3 32.55 -33.97 -25.94
N VAL A 4 32.56 -34.89 -24.98
CA VAL A 4 33.40 -34.81 -23.78
C VAL A 4 34.46 -35.89 -23.85
N SER A 5 35.73 -35.53 -23.60
CA SER A 5 36.82 -36.48 -23.56
C SER A 5 36.67 -37.43 -22.35
N ARG A 6 37.12 -38.69 -22.49
CA ARG A 6 37.09 -39.69 -21.41
C ARG A 6 37.83 -39.17 -20.15
N ALA A 7 38.97 -38.52 -20.33
CA ALA A 7 39.77 -37.95 -19.24
C ALA A 7 38.99 -36.80 -18.55
N GLY A 8 38.29 -35.96 -19.32
CA GLY A 8 37.44 -34.86 -18.79
C GLY A 8 36.29 -35.39 -17.95
N TYR A 9 35.67 -36.52 -18.39
CA TYR A 9 34.60 -37.18 -17.65
C TYR A 9 35.08 -37.71 -16.29
N TYR A 10 36.17 -38.45 -16.24
CA TYR A 10 36.71 -38.97 -14.99
C TYR A 10 37.23 -37.89 -14.06
N LYS A 11 37.82 -36.80 -14.60
CA LYS A 11 38.23 -35.63 -13.81
C LYS A 11 37.02 -34.96 -13.17
N TRP A 12 35.90 -34.85 -13.89
CA TRP A 12 34.64 -34.33 -13.38
C TRP A 12 34.03 -35.25 -12.31
N LEU A 13 34.01 -36.55 -12.57
CA LEU A 13 33.45 -37.56 -11.64
C LEU A 13 34.18 -37.57 -10.29
N ASN A 14 35.52 -37.47 -10.32
CA ASN A 14 36.36 -37.52 -9.13
C ASN A 14 36.68 -36.13 -8.53
N ARG A 15 35.97 -35.09 -8.99
CA ARG A 15 36.19 -33.74 -8.57
C ARG A 15 35.72 -33.53 -7.12
N VAL A 16 36.63 -33.07 -6.24
CA VAL A 16 36.27 -32.59 -4.92
C VAL A 16 35.75 -31.16 -5.02
N PRO A 17 34.56 -30.88 -4.47
CA PRO A 17 34.02 -29.51 -4.47
C PRO A 17 34.98 -28.51 -3.78
N SER A 18 35.21 -27.37 -4.43
CA SER A 18 35.99 -26.29 -3.86
C SER A 18 35.33 -25.70 -2.60
N GLU A 19 36.08 -25.02 -1.76
CA GLU A 19 35.54 -24.32 -0.58
C GLU A 19 34.48 -23.27 -0.98
N SER A 20 34.67 -22.61 -2.13
CA SER A 20 33.65 -21.69 -2.69
C SER A 20 32.36 -22.40 -3.05
N GLU A 21 32.42 -23.61 -3.62
CA GLU A 21 31.22 -24.41 -3.95
C GLU A 21 30.54 -24.90 -2.67
N LYS A 22 31.29 -25.36 -1.69
CA LYS A 22 30.74 -25.77 -0.38
C LYS A 22 30.04 -24.60 0.29
N ARG A 23 30.64 -23.39 0.27
CA ARG A 23 30.06 -22.16 0.80
C ARG A 23 28.75 -21.81 0.07
N LEU A 24 28.72 -21.89 -1.25
CA LEU A 24 27.50 -21.60 -2.04
C LEU A 24 26.38 -22.59 -1.73
N ARG A 25 26.69 -23.89 -1.59
CA ARG A 25 25.70 -24.91 -1.20
C ARG A 25 25.07 -24.60 0.16
N ARG A 26 25.90 -24.36 1.18
CA ARG A 26 25.40 -23.92 2.50
C ARG A 26 24.54 -22.67 2.43
N LEU A 27 24.92 -21.72 1.59
CA LEU A 27 24.13 -20.50 1.42
C LEU A 27 22.80 -20.77 0.74
N MET A 28 22.74 -21.68 -0.22
CA MET A 28 21.49 -22.12 -0.85
C MET A 28 20.54 -22.80 0.14
N GLU A 29 21.07 -23.66 1.01
CA GLU A 29 20.32 -24.29 2.11
C GLU A 29 19.72 -23.25 3.05
N LEU A 30 20.52 -22.28 3.50
CA LEU A 30 20.05 -21.18 4.34
C LEU A 30 18.99 -20.30 3.65
N ILE A 31 19.16 -20.03 2.36
CA ILE A 31 18.16 -19.29 1.58
C ILE A 31 16.84 -20.06 1.53
N HIS A 32 16.90 -21.38 1.30
CA HIS A 32 15.72 -22.23 1.25
C HIS A 32 15.02 -22.30 2.61
N GLU A 33 15.75 -22.51 3.69
CA GLU A 33 15.23 -22.52 5.06
C GLU A 33 14.45 -21.22 5.36
N VAL A 34 15.09 -20.07 5.10
CA VAL A 34 14.47 -18.77 5.35
C VAL A 34 13.25 -18.56 4.44
N TYR A 35 13.33 -18.93 3.16
CA TYR A 35 12.24 -18.78 2.20
C TYR A 35 11.00 -19.58 2.63
N GLU A 36 11.17 -20.82 3.05
CA GLU A 36 10.08 -21.69 3.54
C GLU A 36 9.51 -21.18 4.87
N SER A 37 10.37 -20.77 5.81
CA SER A 37 9.92 -20.26 7.12
C SER A 37 9.00 -19.05 7.03
N VAL A 38 9.14 -18.26 5.94
CA VAL A 38 8.30 -17.09 5.66
C VAL A 38 7.31 -17.32 4.52
N GLN A 39 7.04 -18.58 4.16
CA GLN A 39 6.08 -18.96 3.10
C GLN A 39 6.29 -18.20 1.77
N GLY A 40 7.53 -17.99 1.39
CA GLY A 40 7.88 -17.32 0.14
C GLY A 40 7.63 -15.80 0.09
N ILE A 41 7.28 -15.17 1.20
CA ILE A 41 6.98 -13.72 1.25
C ILE A 41 8.25 -12.88 1.02
N TYR A 42 9.44 -13.38 1.41
CA TYR A 42 10.68 -12.63 1.30
C TYR A 42 11.30 -12.76 -0.10
N GLY A 43 11.56 -11.62 -0.74
CA GLY A 43 12.42 -11.56 -1.92
C GLY A 43 13.90 -11.42 -1.51
N TYR A 44 14.80 -11.48 -2.50
CA TYR A 44 16.24 -11.49 -2.27
C TYR A 44 16.77 -10.40 -1.33
N ARG A 45 16.20 -9.18 -1.36
CA ARG A 45 16.62 -8.09 -0.47
C ARG A 45 16.33 -8.39 1.00
N ARG A 46 15.13 -8.88 1.31
CA ARG A 46 14.77 -9.23 2.70
C ARG A 46 15.52 -10.46 3.19
N ILE A 47 15.73 -11.47 2.33
CA ILE A 47 16.56 -12.63 2.66
C ILE A 47 18.01 -12.20 2.93
N THR A 48 18.58 -11.27 2.13
CA THR A 48 19.94 -10.75 2.41
C THR A 48 20.01 -10.08 3.77
N ILE A 49 19.04 -9.24 4.11
CA ILE A 49 19.00 -8.57 5.43
C ILE A 49 18.89 -9.60 6.53
N TYR A 50 17.99 -10.59 6.39
CA TYR A 50 17.80 -11.64 7.38
C TYR A 50 19.08 -12.45 7.62
N LEU A 51 19.73 -12.92 6.56
CA LEU A 51 20.97 -13.71 6.67
C LEU A 51 22.12 -12.91 7.26
N ASN A 52 22.26 -11.64 6.93
CA ASN A 52 23.32 -10.81 7.48
C ASN A 52 23.09 -10.44 8.95
N TYR A 53 21.86 -10.13 9.32
CA TYR A 53 21.52 -9.66 10.66
C TYR A 53 21.37 -10.81 11.66
N TYR A 54 20.66 -11.89 11.28
CA TYR A 54 20.34 -12.99 12.21
C TYR A 54 21.28 -14.19 12.09
N ARG A 55 21.95 -14.38 10.94
CA ARG A 55 22.86 -15.52 10.71
C ARG A 55 24.31 -15.09 10.50
N ASN A 56 24.62 -13.80 10.58
CA ASN A 56 25.95 -13.21 10.39
C ASN A 56 26.67 -13.70 9.12
N ALA A 57 25.92 -13.90 8.03
CA ALA A 57 26.42 -14.57 6.82
C ALA A 57 27.34 -13.68 5.96
N LYS A 58 27.35 -12.35 6.16
CA LYS A 58 28.16 -11.35 5.43
C LYS A 58 28.08 -11.52 3.90
N VAL A 59 26.85 -11.54 3.36
CA VAL A 59 26.58 -11.80 1.94
C VAL A 59 26.04 -10.55 1.22
N ASN A 60 26.38 -10.44 -0.08
CA ASN A 60 25.90 -9.36 -0.93
C ASN A 60 24.54 -9.75 -1.54
N HIS A 61 23.63 -8.77 -1.67
CA HIS A 61 22.29 -8.96 -2.25
C HIS A 61 22.32 -9.49 -3.69
N LYS A 62 23.35 -9.15 -4.50
CA LYS A 62 23.53 -9.68 -5.86
C LYS A 62 23.80 -11.18 -5.86
N CYS A 63 24.57 -11.70 -4.86
CA CYS A 63 24.80 -13.11 -4.68
C CYS A 63 23.50 -13.84 -4.35
N ILE A 64 22.73 -13.35 -3.39
CA ILE A 64 21.44 -13.93 -3.00
C ILE A 64 20.44 -13.92 -4.19
N GLN A 65 20.37 -12.83 -4.95
CA GLN A 65 19.53 -12.74 -6.13
C GLN A 65 19.86 -13.81 -7.17
N ARG A 66 21.17 -14.01 -7.44
CA ARG A 66 21.62 -15.05 -8.38
C ARG A 66 21.28 -16.44 -7.90
N LEU A 67 21.50 -16.75 -6.62
CA LEU A 67 21.21 -18.05 -6.03
C LEU A 67 19.72 -18.35 -6.03
N MET A 68 18.88 -17.41 -5.61
CA MET A 68 17.42 -17.55 -5.68
C MET A 68 16.95 -17.80 -7.11
N LYS A 69 17.53 -17.11 -8.11
CA LYS A 69 17.21 -17.35 -9.52
C LYS A 69 17.57 -18.77 -9.95
N LEU A 70 18.74 -19.28 -9.55
CA LEU A 70 19.18 -20.66 -9.82
C LEU A 70 18.26 -21.70 -9.16
N MET A 71 17.76 -21.41 -7.97
CA MET A 71 16.81 -22.26 -7.23
C MET A 71 15.36 -22.10 -7.71
N GLY A 72 15.07 -21.23 -8.67
CA GLY A 72 13.70 -20.95 -9.14
C GLY A 72 12.84 -20.18 -8.12
N LEU A 73 13.42 -19.66 -7.05
CA LEU A 73 12.71 -18.98 -5.97
C LEU A 73 12.39 -17.53 -6.32
N LYS A 74 11.13 -17.14 -6.11
CA LYS A 74 10.64 -15.77 -6.28
C LYS A 74 9.67 -15.44 -5.15
N ALA A 75 9.64 -14.17 -4.72
CA ALA A 75 8.63 -13.75 -3.76
C ALA A 75 7.23 -13.95 -4.34
N VAL A 76 6.34 -14.54 -3.54
CA VAL A 76 4.94 -14.80 -3.93
C VAL A 76 4.07 -13.55 -3.90
N ILE A 77 4.54 -12.49 -3.23
CA ILE A 77 3.86 -11.20 -3.12
C ILE A 77 4.21 -10.26 -4.29
N ARG A 78 3.31 -9.28 -4.55
CA ARG A 78 3.48 -8.23 -5.58
C ARG A 78 3.58 -8.74 -7.01
N LYS A 79 2.63 -9.59 -7.45
CA LYS A 79 2.46 -9.90 -8.87
C LYS A 79 2.06 -8.63 -9.62
N LYS A 80 2.74 -8.33 -10.76
CA LYS A 80 2.34 -7.22 -11.65
C LYS A 80 0.89 -7.41 -12.08
N ARG A 81 0.02 -6.40 -11.83
CA ARG A 81 -1.33 -6.36 -12.38
C ARG A 81 -1.32 -5.58 -13.69
N TYR A 82 -2.07 -6.07 -14.68
CA TYR A 82 -2.31 -5.34 -15.94
C TYR A 82 -3.17 -4.12 -15.66
N ARG A 83 -2.80 -2.94 -16.20
CA ARG A 83 -3.56 -1.70 -16.06
C ARG A 83 -4.33 -1.44 -17.36
N TYR A 84 -5.64 -1.34 -17.25
CA TYR A 84 -6.51 -0.87 -18.31
C TYR A 84 -6.51 0.67 -18.35
N LYS A 85 -6.38 1.27 -19.55
CA LYS A 85 -6.51 2.72 -19.74
C LYS A 85 -7.94 2.97 -20.27
N SER A 86 -8.76 3.74 -19.55
CA SER A 86 -10.01 4.29 -20.10
C SER A 86 -9.74 5.70 -20.63
N ASN A 87 -10.26 5.99 -21.81
CA ASN A 87 -10.28 7.33 -22.41
C ASN A 87 -11.71 7.90 -22.27
N THR A 88 -11.96 8.65 -21.24
CA THR A 88 -13.14 9.51 -21.13
C THR A 88 -12.68 10.90 -20.73
N GLU A 89 -13.17 11.93 -21.42
CA GLU A 89 -12.97 13.33 -21.04
C GLU A 89 -13.78 13.62 -19.78
N GLU A 90 -13.10 13.68 -18.64
CA GLU A 90 -13.68 13.98 -17.34
C GLU A 90 -13.14 15.31 -16.84
N TYR A 91 -13.93 16.02 -16.02
CA TYR A 91 -13.43 17.19 -15.28
C TYR A 91 -12.14 16.82 -14.53
N THR A 92 -11.09 17.59 -14.73
CA THR A 92 -9.82 17.38 -14.03
C THR A 92 -9.32 18.69 -13.47
N ALA A 93 -8.96 18.69 -12.18
CA ALA A 93 -8.23 19.78 -11.56
C ALA A 93 -6.71 19.58 -11.71
N ALA A 94 -5.95 20.68 -11.64
CA ALA A 94 -4.50 20.64 -11.63
C ALA A 94 -3.98 20.02 -10.32
N ASN A 95 -2.78 19.45 -10.34
CA ASN A 95 -2.12 19.02 -9.11
C ASN A 95 -1.47 20.23 -8.42
N ILE A 96 -2.25 20.93 -7.60
CA ILE A 96 -1.82 22.13 -6.86
C ILE A 96 -0.95 21.73 -5.67
N LEU A 97 -1.29 20.63 -4.98
CA LEU A 97 -0.57 20.13 -3.80
C LEU A 97 0.89 19.75 -4.10
N ASN A 98 1.15 19.23 -5.31
CA ASN A 98 2.48 18.86 -5.80
C ASN A 98 3.37 18.12 -4.77
N ARG A 99 2.78 17.26 -3.93
CA ARG A 99 3.47 16.50 -2.87
C ARG A 99 4.10 17.36 -1.75
N GLU A 100 3.62 18.55 -1.51
CA GLU A 100 4.13 19.41 -0.44
C GLU A 100 3.74 18.90 0.96
N PHE A 101 4.00 17.61 1.24
CA PHE A 101 3.71 16.97 2.52
C PHE A 101 4.75 17.27 3.62
N LYS A 102 5.78 18.04 3.33
CA LYS A 102 6.78 18.46 4.33
C LYS A 102 6.36 19.70 5.09
N LYS A 103 5.37 20.46 4.58
CA LYS A 103 4.81 21.63 5.25
C LYS A 103 3.91 21.21 6.40
N GLU A 104 3.89 22.01 7.44
CA GLU A 104 2.86 21.93 8.46
C GLU A 104 1.56 22.58 7.94
N TYR A 105 0.46 21.93 8.22
CA TYR A 105 -0.87 22.39 7.83
C TYR A 105 -1.73 22.57 9.08
N GLU A 106 -2.46 23.66 9.14
CA GLU A 106 -3.49 23.86 10.16
C GLU A 106 -4.60 22.80 10.02
N PRO A 107 -5.32 22.51 11.11
CA PRO A 107 -6.49 21.62 11.04
C PRO A 107 -7.46 22.09 9.95
N MET A 108 -7.99 21.14 9.16
CA MET A 108 -8.90 21.36 8.03
C MET A 108 -8.34 22.16 6.85
N ALA A 109 -7.05 22.55 6.85
CA ALA A 109 -6.44 23.27 5.73
C ALA A 109 -6.13 22.37 4.54
N LEU A 110 -5.70 21.10 4.78
CA LEU A 110 -5.46 20.12 3.74
C LEU A 110 -6.18 18.82 4.06
N LEU A 111 -7.16 18.48 3.24
CA LEU A 111 -7.95 17.25 3.32
C LEU A 111 -7.57 16.33 2.16
N LEU A 112 -7.19 15.09 2.49
CA LEU A 112 -6.90 14.05 1.50
C LEU A 112 -8.06 13.07 1.47
N THR A 113 -8.57 12.77 0.30
CA THR A 113 -9.71 11.86 0.13
C THR A 113 -9.43 10.79 -0.90
N ASP A 114 -9.98 9.60 -0.64
CA ASP A 114 -9.87 8.45 -1.53
C ASP A 114 -10.92 7.39 -1.15
N ILE A 115 -11.15 6.43 -2.05
CA ILE A 115 -12.05 5.29 -1.83
C ILE A 115 -11.23 4.00 -1.95
N THR A 116 -11.39 3.11 -0.97
CA THR A 116 -10.77 1.79 -1.02
C THR A 116 -11.79 0.67 -1.07
N GLU A 117 -11.47 -0.40 -1.80
CA GLU A 117 -12.27 -1.63 -1.81
C GLU A 117 -11.90 -2.52 -0.63
N LEU A 118 -12.89 -3.01 0.07
CA LEU A 118 -12.82 -3.95 1.17
C LEU A 118 -13.57 -5.23 0.79
N LYS A 119 -13.00 -6.41 1.07
CA LYS A 119 -13.62 -7.70 0.73
C LYS A 119 -14.16 -8.38 1.99
N TYR A 120 -15.30 -9.08 1.84
CA TYR A 120 -15.89 -9.91 2.89
C TYR A 120 -16.57 -11.15 2.26
N GLY A 121 -17.08 -12.04 3.08
CA GLY A 121 -17.76 -13.25 2.61
C GLY A 121 -16.92 -14.08 1.65
N LYS A 122 -17.54 -14.60 0.63
CA LYS A 122 -16.90 -15.40 -0.43
C LYS A 122 -16.31 -14.56 -1.58
N GLY A 123 -16.13 -13.28 -1.37
CA GLY A 123 -15.59 -12.35 -2.39
C GLY A 123 -16.45 -11.13 -2.64
N ASP A 124 -17.46 -10.94 -1.81
CA ASP A 124 -18.29 -9.73 -1.79
C ASP A 124 -17.45 -8.49 -1.51
N LYS A 125 -17.93 -7.34 -1.99
CA LYS A 125 -17.20 -6.07 -1.94
C LYS A 125 -17.98 -5.03 -1.17
N ALA A 126 -17.27 -4.33 -0.31
CA ALA A 126 -17.68 -3.04 0.24
C ALA A 126 -16.67 -1.97 -0.14
N TYR A 127 -17.07 -0.74 -0.05
CA TYR A 127 -16.25 0.42 -0.37
C TYR A 127 -16.22 1.35 0.83
N LEU A 128 -15.04 1.82 1.17
CA LEU A 128 -14.82 2.77 2.25
C LEU A 128 -14.28 4.06 1.64
N SER A 129 -15.08 5.11 1.68
CA SER A 129 -14.65 6.49 1.41
C SER A 129 -14.19 7.13 2.71
N ALA A 130 -13.07 7.84 2.70
CA ALA A 130 -12.62 8.57 3.88
C ALA A 130 -11.97 9.89 3.51
N VAL A 131 -11.96 10.80 4.48
CA VAL A 131 -11.25 12.08 4.44
C VAL A 131 -10.26 12.11 5.59
N LEU A 132 -8.98 12.21 5.24
CA LEU A 132 -7.87 12.39 6.16
C LEU A 132 -7.56 13.90 6.25
N ASP A 133 -7.68 14.49 7.42
CA ASP A 133 -7.14 15.81 7.70
C ASP A 133 -5.62 15.69 7.88
N TYR A 134 -4.88 16.29 6.96
CA TYR A 134 -3.43 16.18 6.98
C TYR A 134 -2.80 17.00 8.14
N GLY A 135 -3.44 18.06 8.63
CA GLY A 135 -2.96 18.82 9.78
C GLY A 135 -2.98 17.99 11.07
N THR A 136 -4.12 17.41 11.39
CA THR A 136 -4.30 16.58 12.60
C THR A 136 -3.94 15.11 12.44
N LYS A 137 -3.75 14.64 11.21
CA LYS A 137 -3.58 13.21 10.84
C LYS A 137 -4.76 12.30 11.20
N LYS A 138 -5.93 12.87 11.48
CA LYS A 138 -7.17 12.13 11.80
C LYS A 138 -8.01 11.84 10.57
N ILE A 139 -8.71 10.74 10.60
CA ILE A 139 -9.85 10.51 9.70
C ILE A 139 -11.03 11.31 10.24
N VAL A 140 -11.38 12.40 9.55
CA VAL A 140 -12.40 13.36 10.00
C VAL A 140 -13.79 13.06 9.45
N ALA A 141 -13.87 12.27 8.39
CA ALA A 141 -15.11 11.74 7.84
C ALA A 141 -14.87 10.40 7.15
N TYR A 142 -15.85 9.52 7.17
CA TYR A 142 -15.82 8.26 6.41
C TYR A 142 -17.21 7.70 6.20
N GLN A 143 -17.37 6.92 5.14
CA GLN A 143 -18.60 6.20 4.83
C GLN A 143 -18.28 4.85 4.24
N ILE A 144 -19.01 3.82 4.69
CA ILE A 144 -18.91 2.46 4.16
C ILE A 144 -20.19 2.15 3.38
N SER A 145 -20.06 1.59 2.19
CA SER A 145 -21.19 1.22 1.34
C SER A 145 -20.91 -0.08 0.58
N LYS A 146 -21.98 -0.79 0.24
CA LYS A 146 -21.91 -1.93 -0.70
C LYS A 146 -21.77 -1.48 -2.16
N GLN A 147 -21.98 -0.18 -2.44
CA GLN A 147 -21.96 0.39 -3.79
C GLN A 147 -20.85 1.44 -3.92
N ASN A 148 -20.12 1.37 -5.03
CA ASN A 148 -19.11 2.38 -5.40
C ASN A 148 -19.77 3.40 -6.35
N ASN A 149 -20.41 4.42 -5.79
CA ASN A 149 -21.15 5.46 -6.54
C ASN A 149 -20.84 6.86 -5.97
N ASN A 150 -21.42 7.90 -6.57
CA ASN A 150 -21.25 9.27 -6.09
C ASN A 150 -21.86 9.52 -4.71
N GLN A 151 -22.86 8.73 -4.31
CA GLN A 151 -23.53 8.89 -3.03
C GLN A 151 -22.59 8.65 -1.84
N ILE A 152 -21.68 7.67 -1.93
CA ILE A 152 -20.73 7.41 -0.85
C ILE A 152 -19.82 8.62 -0.57
N VAL A 153 -19.40 9.35 -1.62
CA VAL A 153 -18.59 10.56 -1.46
C VAL A 153 -19.44 11.68 -0.87
N LYS A 154 -20.69 11.85 -1.35
CA LYS A 154 -21.62 12.82 -0.79
C LYS A 154 -21.81 12.62 0.72
N ASP A 155 -22.18 11.41 1.13
CA ASP A 155 -22.41 11.07 2.53
C ASP A 155 -21.15 11.27 3.39
N THR A 156 -19.97 11.06 2.80
CA THR A 156 -18.69 11.32 3.46
C THR A 156 -18.49 12.83 3.70
N PHE A 157 -18.68 13.65 2.70
CA PHE A 157 -18.44 15.10 2.80
C PHE A 157 -19.53 15.84 3.56
N ASP A 158 -20.77 15.36 3.57
CA ASP A 158 -21.86 15.92 4.37
C ASP A 158 -21.53 15.92 5.88
N GLN A 159 -20.72 14.96 6.36
CA GLN A 159 -20.26 14.89 7.76
C GLN A 159 -19.33 16.04 8.16
N ILE A 160 -18.62 16.63 7.21
CA ILE A 160 -17.64 17.70 7.47
C ILE A 160 -17.97 19.03 6.78
N LYS A 161 -19.06 19.12 6.01
CA LYS A 161 -19.45 20.32 5.26
C LYS A 161 -19.39 21.59 6.13
N ARG A 162 -19.85 21.51 7.38
CA ARG A 162 -19.85 22.65 8.34
C ARG A 162 -18.46 23.01 8.91
N LYS A 163 -17.46 22.13 8.75
CA LYS A 163 -16.10 22.34 9.25
C LYS A 163 -15.15 22.86 8.17
N ILE A 164 -15.57 22.84 6.93
CA ILE A 164 -14.80 23.36 5.79
C ILE A 164 -14.66 24.88 5.94
N ILE A 165 -13.44 25.37 5.75
CA ILE A 165 -13.12 26.78 5.83
C ILE A 165 -13.03 27.32 4.40
N PRO A 166 -14.00 28.13 3.93
CA PRO A 166 -13.97 28.68 2.58
C PRO A 166 -12.64 29.40 2.30
N THR A 167 -12.13 29.28 1.09
CA THR A 167 -10.87 29.85 0.59
C THR A 167 -9.57 29.32 1.23
N LYS A 168 -9.65 28.66 2.39
CA LYS A 168 -8.48 28.11 3.11
C LYS A 168 -8.35 26.59 2.97
N THR A 169 -9.47 25.87 2.87
CA THR A 169 -9.44 24.41 2.73
C THR A 169 -9.06 24.02 1.31
N MET A 170 -8.05 23.14 1.20
CA MET A 170 -7.71 22.42 -0.02
C MET A 170 -8.13 20.96 0.12
N ILE A 171 -8.83 20.42 -0.88
CA ILE A 171 -9.13 18.99 -0.98
C ILE A 171 -8.26 18.39 -2.08
N HIS A 172 -7.49 17.35 -1.74
CA HIS A 172 -6.73 16.57 -2.71
C HIS A 172 -7.31 15.19 -2.88
N SER A 173 -7.62 14.81 -4.11
CA SER A 173 -8.19 13.52 -4.48
C SER A 173 -7.39 12.83 -5.58
N ASP A 174 -7.69 11.57 -5.83
CA ASP A 174 -7.35 10.93 -7.10
C ASP A 174 -8.29 11.40 -8.23
N ARG A 175 -8.19 10.75 -9.40
CA ARG A 175 -9.08 11.00 -10.55
C ARG A 175 -10.20 9.95 -10.64
N GLY A 176 -10.69 9.47 -9.53
CA GLY A 176 -11.85 8.60 -9.51
C GLY A 176 -13.10 9.32 -10.06
N PHE A 177 -14.00 8.57 -10.72
CA PHE A 177 -15.18 9.15 -11.36
C PHE A 177 -16.08 9.92 -10.39
N GLN A 178 -16.02 9.62 -9.09
CA GLN A 178 -16.76 10.34 -8.07
C GLN A 178 -16.25 11.78 -7.92
N TYR A 179 -14.91 11.97 -7.94
CA TYR A 179 -14.28 13.28 -7.77
C TYR A 179 -14.24 14.10 -9.06
N THR A 180 -14.46 13.47 -10.22
CA THR A 180 -14.61 14.12 -11.52
C THR A 180 -16.07 14.40 -11.88
N SER A 181 -17.01 14.01 -11.02
CA SER A 181 -18.46 14.19 -11.23
C SER A 181 -18.90 15.65 -11.12
N HIS A 182 -19.97 16.01 -11.82
CA HIS A 182 -20.60 17.34 -11.70
C HIS A 182 -21.05 17.67 -10.27
N PHE A 183 -21.51 16.65 -9.52
CA PHE A 183 -21.87 16.80 -8.12
C PHE A 183 -20.68 17.28 -7.28
N PHE A 184 -19.53 16.62 -7.42
CA PHE A 184 -18.34 16.98 -6.63
C PHE A 184 -17.79 18.34 -7.05
N LYS A 185 -17.81 18.65 -8.35
CA LYS A 185 -17.45 19.97 -8.86
C LYS A 185 -18.31 21.07 -8.23
N HIS A 186 -19.64 20.91 -8.21
CA HIS A 186 -20.55 21.87 -7.58
C HIS A 186 -20.29 22.04 -6.07
N PHE A 187 -20.02 20.94 -5.34
CA PHE A 187 -19.63 20.98 -3.94
C PHE A 187 -18.34 21.80 -3.69
N ILE A 188 -17.35 21.66 -4.54
CA ILE A 188 -16.09 22.42 -4.50
C ILE A 188 -16.34 23.91 -4.74
N GLU A 189 -17.13 24.24 -5.76
CA GLU A 189 -17.46 25.62 -6.14
C GLU A 189 -18.31 26.33 -5.06
N GLU A 190 -19.36 25.67 -4.60
CA GLU A 190 -20.25 26.17 -3.52
C GLU A 190 -19.47 26.42 -2.22
N GLY A 191 -18.56 25.51 -1.86
CA GLY A 191 -17.73 25.60 -0.66
C GLY A 191 -16.55 26.58 -0.79
N GLN A 192 -16.31 27.17 -1.95
CA GLN A 192 -15.10 27.96 -2.26
C GLN A 192 -13.81 27.22 -1.87
N ILE A 193 -13.73 25.94 -2.24
CA ILE A 193 -12.68 25.02 -1.85
C ILE A 193 -11.65 24.95 -2.98
N THR A 194 -10.37 24.90 -2.64
CA THR A 194 -9.32 24.61 -3.62
C THR A 194 -9.29 23.10 -3.90
N HIS A 195 -9.61 22.67 -5.13
CA HIS A 195 -9.50 21.27 -5.52
C HIS A 195 -8.17 20.99 -6.21
N SER A 196 -7.45 20.00 -5.69
CA SER A 196 -6.20 19.49 -6.25
C SER A 196 -6.35 18.01 -6.60
N MET A 197 -5.92 17.59 -7.79
CA MET A 197 -6.01 16.20 -8.21
C MET A 197 -4.64 15.58 -8.48
N SER A 198 -4.47 14.33 -8.11
CA SER A 198 -3.30 13.54 -8.44
C SER A 198 -3.06 13.47 -9.95
N ARG A 199 -1.80 13.42 -10.36
CA ARG A 199 -1.42 13.24 -11.76
C ARG A 199 -1.84 11.86 -12.27
N PRO A 200 -2.17 11.69 -13.56
CA PRO A 200 -2.56 10.40 -14.11
C PRO A 200 -1.53 9.32 -13.83
N GLY A 201 -1.97 8.21 -13.24
CA GLY A 201 -1.13 7.05 -12.94
C GLY A 201 -0.06 7.26 -11.86
N ARG A 202 -0.11 8.36 -11.09
CA ARG A 202 0.80 8.64 -9.98
C ARG A 202 0.07 8.62 -8.64
N CYS A 203 -0.17 7.41 -8.15
CA CYS A 203 -0.78 7.19 -6.83
C CYS A 203 0.02 7.83 -5.67
N ILE A 204 1.33 7.97 -5.78
CA ILE A 204 2.17 8.63 -4.77
C ILE A 204 1.74 10.07 -4.46
N ASP A 205 0.99 10.72 -5.35
CA ASP A 205 0.51 12.09 -5.14
C ASP A 205 -0.52 12.17 -4.00
N ASN A 206 -1.18 11.04 -3.64
CA ASN A 206 -2.10 10.91 -2.51
C ASN A 206 -1.55 9.97 -1.40
N GLY A 207 -0.22 9.93 -1.25
CA GLY A 207 0.51 8.97 -0.41
C GLY A 207 0.02 8.81 1.04
N PRO A 208 -0.33 9.88 1.79
CA PRO A 208 -0.72 9.73 3.19
C PRO A 208 -2.02 8.93 3.37
N ILE A 209 -3.06 9.13 2.55
CA ILE A 209 -4.29 8.34 2.65
C ILE A 209 -4.10 6.92 2.12
N GLU A 210 -3.24 6.73 1.10
CA GLU A 210 -2.85 5.39 0.66
C GLU A 210 -2.11 4.62 1.77
N SER A 211 -1.26 5.31 2.53
CA SER A 211 -0.60 4.74 3.71
C SER A 211 -1.60 4.33 4.79
N PHE A 212 -2.63 5.14 5.01
CA PHE A 212 -3.73 4.79 5.92
C PHE A 212 -4.46 3.51 5.43
N TRP A 213 -4.79 3.40 4.13
CA TRP A 213 -5.39 2.18 3.59
C TRP A 213 -4.51 0.95 3.77
N GLY A 214 -3.21 1.11 3.54
CA GLY A 214 -2.25 0.03 3.77
C GLY A 214 -2.25 -0.43 5.22
N THR A 215 -2.26 0.51 6.14
CA THR A 215 -2.26 0.24 7.59
C THR A 215 -3.58 -0.40 8.03
N LEU A 216 -4.73 0.15 7.64
CA LEU A 216 -6.04 -0.40 7.94
C LEU A 216 -6.16 -1.85 7.44
N LYS A 217 -5.80 -2.08 6.16
CA LYS A 217 -5.88 -3.43 5.59
C LYS A 217 -4.96 -4.41 6.28
N GLU A 218 -3.74 -4.02 6.62
CA GLU A 218 -2.82 -4.91 7.35
C GLU A 218 -3.32 -5.20 8.78
N GLU A 219 -3.73 -4.19 9.52
CA GLU A 219 -4.08 -4.33 10.93
C GLU A 219 -5.48 -4.96 11.12
N VAL A 220 -6.42 -4.75 10.19
CA VAL A 220 -7.77 -5.30 10.29
C VAL A 220 -7.86 -6.68 9.62
N TYR A 221 -7.46 -6.81 8.35
CA TYR A 221 -7.64 -8.08 7.63
C TYR A 221 -6.66 -9.18 8.01
N ARG A 222 -5.58 -8.85 8.66
CA ARG A 222 -4.64 -9.86 9.18
C ARG A 222 -5.17 -10.56 10.43
N LEU A 223 -5.97 -9.84 11.20
CA LEU A 223 -6.50 -10.33 12.49
C LEU A 223 -7.91 -10.89 12.36
N TYR A 224 -8.68 -10.46 11.35
CA TYR A 224 -10.10 -10.77 11.25
C TYR A 224 -10.48 -11.26 9.84
N HIS A 225 -11.36 -12.27 9.82
CA HIS A 225 -12.04 -12.75 8.62
C HIS A 225 -13.52 -12.37 8.70
N PHE A 226 -13.95 -11.54 7.75
CA PHE A 226 -15.32 -11.03 7.74
C PHE A 226 -16.23 -11.94 6.90
N LYS A 227 -17.21 -12.56 7.55
CA LYS A 227 -18.23 -13.38 6.87
C LYS A 227 -19.38 -12.55 6.34
N THR A 228 -19.71 -11.43 7.00
CA THR A 228 -20.83 -10.54 6.67
C THR A 228 -20.38 -9.10 6.55
N TYR A 229 -21.20 -8.28 5.89
CA TYR A 229 -21.00 -6.84 5.76
C TYR A 229 -21.02 -6.15 7.12
N GLU A 230 -21.93 -6.55 7.98
CA GLU A 230 -22.13 -5.99 9.31
C GLU A 230 -20.88 -6.16 10.17
N SER A 231 -20.30 -7.37 10.18
CA SER A 231 -19.05 -7.65 10.92
C SER A 231 -17.86 -6.84 10.39
N LEU A 232 -17.79 -6.59 9.06
CA LEU A 232 -16.80 -5.73 8.46
C LEU A 232 -17.03 -4.27 8.88
N PHE A 233 -18.28 -3.81 8.81
CA PHE A 233 -18.66 -2.43 9.13
C PHE A 233 -18.27 -2.09 10.58
N GLU A 234 -18.72 -2.86 11.54
CA GLU A 234 -18.42 -2.68 12.98
C GLU A 234 -16.91 -2.62 13.23
N LYS A 235 -16.16 -3.55 12.63
CA LYS A 235 -14.70 -3.60 12.85
C LYS A 235 -13.95 -2.44 12.21
N VAL A 236 -14.40 -1.94 11.07
CA VAL A 236 -13.81 -0.75 10.45
C VAL A 236 -14.11 0.51 11.28
N GLU A 237 -15.32 0.64 11.83
CA GLU A 237 -15.66 1.73 12.75
C GLU A 237 -14.79 1.72 13.99
N GLU A 238 -14.70 0.56 14.68
CA GLU A 238 -13.82 0.39 15.85
C GLU A 238 -12.37 0.76 15.50
N TYR A 239 -11.91 0.32 14.34
CA TYR A 239 -10.55 0.60 13.91
C TYR A 239 -10.30 2.08 13.67
N ILE A 240 -11.20 2.80 13.00
CA ILE A 240 -11.05 4.24 12.78
C ILE A 240 -11.05 5.00 14.11
N GLN A 241 -11.87 4.59 15.07
CA GLN A 241 -11.83 5.18 16.40
C GLN A 241 -10.50 4.89 17.13
N PHE A 242 -9.99 3.66 17.02
CA PHE A 242 -8.68 3.29 17.55
C PHE A 242 -7.56 4.11 16.87
N TYR A 243 -7.59 4.22 15.53
CA TYR A 243 -6.64 4.99 14.76
C TYR A 243 -6.59 6.45 15.21
N ASN A 244 -7.74 7.07 15.37
CA ASN A 244 -7.84 8.49 15.73
C ASN A 244 -7.51 8.78 17.20
N LYS A 245 -7.71 7.83 18.13
CA LYS A 245 -7.65 8.10 19.58
C LYS A 245 -6.53 7.39 20.32
N LYS A 246 -6.00 6.30 19.77
CA LYS A 246 -5.08 5.41 20.52
C LYS A 246 -3.85 4.98 19.73
N ARG A 247 -3.94 4.96 18.40
CA ARG A 247 -2.88 4.40 17.56
C ARG A 247 -1.66 5.32 17.53
N ILE A 248 -0.54 4.82 18.06
CA ILE A 248 0.75 5.50 17.99
C ILE A 248 1.34 5.35 16.58
N SER A 249 1.82 6.43 15.98
CA SER A 249 2.46 6.43 14.68
C SER A 249 3.93 6.86 14.77
N LEU A 250 4.81 6.05 14.18
CA LEU A 250 6.24 6.39 14.07
C LEU A 250 6.48 7.63 13.19
N SER A 251 5.69 7.80 12.15
CA SER A 251 5.77 8.97 11.26
C SER A 251 5.40 10.29 11.94
N MET A 252 4.76 10.23 13.11
CA MET A 252 4.40 11.38 13.93
C MET A 252 5.25 11.50 15.20
N GLY A 253 6.42 10.87 15.23
CA GLY A 253 7.30 10.90 16.40
C GLY A 253 6.71 10.20 17.63
N LEU A 254 6.06 9.05 17.44
CA LEU A 254 5.40 8.25 18.49
C LEU A 254 4.18 8.96 19.14
N LYS A 255 3.56 9.90 18.43
CA LYS A 255 2.35 10.57 18.90
C LYS A 255 1.09 9.93 18.34
N ILE A 256 -0.01 10.13 19.02
CA ILE A 256 -1.37 9.85 18.55
C ILE A 256 -1.81 11.01 17.66
N PRO A 257 -2.69 10.81 16.66
CA PRO A 257 -3.28 11.91 15.90
C PRO A 257 -3.86 12.99 16.82
N ALA A 258 -3.49 14.25 16.58
CA ALA A 258 -3.78 15.39 17.49
C ALA A 258 -5.22 15.86 17.41
#